data_809cea07231b67b977a61cc2c5bdb692
#
_entry.id   809cea07231b67b977a61cc2c5bdb692
#
_cell.length_a   1.000
_cell.length_b   1.000
_cell.length_c   1.000
_cell.angle_alpha   90.00
_cell.angle_beta   90.00
_cell.angle_gamma   90.00
#
_symmetry.space_group_name_H-M   'P 1'
#
loop_
_entity.id
_entity.type
_entity.pdbx_description
1 polymer ?
#
loop_
_entity_poly.entity_id
_entity_poly.type
_entity_poly.pdbx_seq_one_letter_code
_entity_poly.pdbx_strand_id
1 'polypeptide(L)'
;MQITKEEIKRVVSNVQNYTLAKKYLKAADIESMVVLCDASGQYHVDAHINQDVYSNHITITIDENYHVTAYECSCPFCTQESGCAHVGEVLMIISIMEPCMFPYHFQRQKFLLRYQEYQQTRNNEEEQKQQNSLLQRYEERKARRLREYEEYRRQLELEHTITMVFPESASPLTESATCLM
;
A
#
# COMPACT_ATOMS: atom_id res chain seq x y z
N MET A 1 7.78 13.11 16.61
CA MET A 1 6.92 11.97 17.04
C MET A 1 6.29 11.37 15.81
N GLN A 2 6.58 10.10 15.51
CA GLN A 2 6.16 9.47 14.26
C GLN A 2 5.57 8.09 14.55
N ILE A 3 4.25 8.01 14.60
CA ILE A 3 3.53 6.75 14.79
C ILE A 3 3.34 6.07 13.44
N THR A 4 3.74 4.81 13.33
CA THR A 4 3.63 4.06 12.09
C THR A 4 2.20 3.53 11.87
N LYS A 5 1.87 3.27 10.60
CA LYS A 5 0.58 2.67 10.22
C LYS A 5 0.41 1.26 10.82
N GLU A 6 1.50 0.53 10.93
CA GLU A 6 1.55 -0.81 11.52
C GLU A 6 1.22 -0.77 13.00
N GLU A 7 1.74 0.24 13.71
CA GLU A 7 1.43 0.46 15.13
C GLU A 7 -0.05 0.81 15.32
N ILE A 8 -0.60 1.70 14.50
CA ILE A 8 -2.03 2.02 14.55
C ILE A 8 -2.88 0.76 14.33
N LYS A 9 -2.52 -0.10 13.38
CA LYS A 9 -3.23 -1.36 13.14
C LYS A 9 -3.08 -2.35 14.29
N ARG A 10 -1.95 -2.36 14.99
CA ARG A 10 -1.73 -3.19 16.17
C ARG A 10 -2.68 -2.79 17.28
N VAL A 11 -2.78 -1.50 17.56
CA VAL A 11 -3.66 -0.94 18.59
C VAL A 11 -5.14 -1.13 18.23
N VAL A 12 -5.51 -0.81 16.99
CA VAL A 12 -6.86 -1.01 16.46
C VAL A 12 -6.89 -2.31 15.67
N SER A 13 -6.80 -3.45 16.37
CA SER A 13 -6.68 -4.78 15.76
C SER A 13 -7.89 -5.18 14.92
N ASN A 14 -9.07 -4.60 15.19
CA ASN A 14 -10.29 -4.83 14.42
C ASN A 14 -10.28 -4.00 13.12
N VAL A 15 -10.36 -4.70 11.95
CA VAL A 15 -10.37 -4.08 10.62
C VAL A 15 -11.54 -3.11 10.44
N GLN A 16 -12.70 -3.39 11.04
CA GLN A 16 -13.87 -2.51 10.96
C GLN A 16 -13.60 -1.19 11.70
N ASN A 17 -13.05 -1.25 12.92
CA ASN A 17 -12.66 -0.07 13.69
C ASN A 17 -11.60 0.75 12.97
N TYR A 18 -10.60 0.11 12.37
CA TYR A 18 -9.58 0.79 11.57
C TYR A 18 -10.18 1.50 10.33
N THR A 19 -11.13 0.86 9.65
CA THR A 19 -11.82 1.46 8.50
C THR A 19 -12.69 2.62 8.93
N LEU A 20 -13.36 2.50 10.06
CA LEU A 20 -14.20 3.54 10.64
C LEU A 20 -13.35 4.73 11.11
N ALA A 21 -12.20 4.50 11.74
CA ALA A 21 -11.24 5.54 12.10
C ALA A 21 -10.81 6.39 10.89
N LYS A 22 -10.55 5.75 9.74
CA LYS A 22 -10.25 6.47 8.50
C LYS A 22 -11.42 7.32 7.99
N LYS A 23 -12.66 6.88 8.22
CA LYS A 23 -13.84 7.64 7.85
C LYS A 23 -13.98 8.87 8.77
N TYR A 24 -13.78 8.70 10.07
CA TYR A 24 -13.83 9.77 11.06
C TYR A 24 -12.74 10.82 10.83
N LEU A 25 -11.53 10.37 10.48
CA LEU A 25 -10.41 11.25 10.15
C LEU A 25 -10.77 12.34 9.11
N LYS A 26 -11.67 12.06 8.17
CA LYS A 26 -12.12 13.03 7.16
C LYS A 26 -12.98 14.14 7.75
N ALA A 27 -13.75 13.84 8.77
CA ALA A 27 -14.60 14.81 9.46
C ALA A 27 -13.79 15.67 10.44
N ALA A 28 -12.72 15.10 11.02
CA ALA A 28 -11.87 15.74 12.02
C ALA A 28 -12.69 16.34 13.17
N ASP A 29 -13.61 15.53 13.73
CA ASP A 29 -14.56 15.97 14.78
C ASP A 29 -13.90 16.02 16.18
N ILE A 30 -12.60 16.29 16.21
CA ILE A 30 -11.85 16.53 17.44
C ILE A 30 -12.15 17.93 17.92
N GLU A 31 -12.72 18.01 19.12
CA GLU A 31 -12.96 19.27 19.83
C GLU A 31 -11.65 19.82 20.40
N SER A 32 -10.91 18.97 21.09
CA SER A 32 -9.60 19.30 21.66
C SER A 32 -8.68 18.09 21.67
N MET A 33 -7.39 18.33 21.52
CA MET A 33 -6.34 17.33 21.74
C MET A 33 -5.08 18.03 22.24
N VAL A 34 -4.51 17.51 23.28
CA VAL A 34 -3.21 17.93 23.82
C VAL A 34 -2.28 16.73 23.86
N VAL A 35 -1.04 16.93 23.43
CA VAL A 35 0.04 15.94 23.60
C VAL A 35 1.11 16.54 24.49
N LEU A 36 1.42 15.87 25.58
CA LEU A 36 2.49 16.21 26.50
C LEU A 36 3.64 15.21 26.32
N CYS A 37 4.86 15.67 26.56
CA CYS A 37 6.02 14.79 26.69
C CYS A 37 6.55 14.97 28.11
N ASP A 38 6.66 13.89 28.85
CA ASP A 38 7.17 13.92 30.22
C ASP A 38 8.72 13.80 30.25
N ALA A 39 9.29 13.88 31.47
CA ALA A 39 10.74 13.81 31.68
C ALA A 39 11.34 12.44 31.32
N SER A 40 10.55 11.38 31.23
CA SER A 40 10.98 10.05 30.84
C SER A 40 10.97 9.84 29.32
N GLY A 41 10.49 10.82 28.55
CA GLY A 41 10.34 10.71 27.10
C GLY A 41 9.03 10.05 26.67
N GLN A 42 8.11 9.78 27.59
CA GLN A 42 6.78 9.27 27.27
C GLN A 42 5.86 10.41 26.83
N TYR A 43 4.98 10.09 25.89
CA TYR A 43 3.98 11.01 25.37
C TYR A 43 2.61 10.64 25.92
N HIS A 44 1.93 11.64 26.46
CA HIS A 44 0.58 11.52 27.00
C HIS A 44 -0.37 12.33 26.12
N VAL A 45 -1.32 11.66 25.52
CA VAL A 45 -2.34 12.26 24.67
C VAL A 45 -3.64 12.32 25.43
N ASP A 46 -4.25 13.48 25.46
CA ASP A 46 -5.59 13.71 25.97
C ASP A 46 -6.42 14.34 24.85
N ALA A 47 -7.53 13.70 24.45
CA ALA A 47 -8.35 14.16 23.35
C ALA A 47 -9.85 14.03 23.66
N HIS A 48 -10.62 15.00 23.16
CA HIS A 48 -12.07 15.00 23.19
C HIS A 48 -12.59 15.00 21.74
N ILE A 49 -13.46 14.05 21.44
CA ILE A 49 -14.11 13.90 20.13
C ILE A 49 -15.61 14.05 20.32
N ASN A 50 -16.20 14.99 19.59
CA ASN A 50 -17.64 15.15 19.52
C ASN A 50 -18.15 14.47 18.24
N GLN A 51 -18.69 13.25 18.39
CA GLN A 51 -19.37 12.57 17.29
C GLN A 51 -20.84 12.37 17.65
N ASP A 52 -21.70 12.91 16.81
CA ASP A 52 -23.16 12.86 16.92
C ASP A 52 -23.68 13.44 18.27
N VAL A 53 -24.11 12.57 19.17
CA VAL A 53 -24.75 12.94 20.45
C VAL A 53 -23.81 12.74 21.63
N TYR A 54 -22.66 12.10 21.42
CA TYR A 54 -21.75 11.70 22.49
C TYR A 54 -20.39 12.37 22.35
N SER A 55 -19.93 12.97 23.45
CA SER A 55 -18.54 13.38 23.61
C SER A 55 -17.73 12.20 24.16
N ASN A 56 -16.69 11.81 23.44
CA ASN A 56 -15.81 10.73 23.86
C ASN A 56 -14.48 11.34 24.32
N HIS A 57 -14.06 10.93 25.52
CA HIS A 57 -12.75 11.27 26.07
C HIS A 57 -11.78 10.13 25.81
N ILE A 58 -10.62 10.43 25.25
CA ILE A 58 -9.59 9.48 24.84
C ILE A 58 -8.28 9.85 25.52
N THR A 59 -7.65 8.87 26.16
CA THR A 59 -6.29 9.00 26.67
C THR A 59 -5.40 7.95 26.01
N ILE A 60 -4.17 8.32 25.62
CA ILE A 60 -3.21 7.40 25.01
C ILE A 60 -1.83 7.69 25.62
N THR A 61 -1.13 6.65 26.01
CA THR A 61 0.28 6.73 26.43
C THR A 61 1.16 6.06 25.37
N ILE A 62 2.23 6.74 24.95
CA ILE A 62 3.15 6.32 23.90
C ILE A 62 4.55 6.42 24.45
N ASP A 63 5.36 5.39 24.28
CA ASP A 63 6.75 5.37 24.74
C ASP A 63 7.70 6.20 23.85
N GLU A 64 8.96 6.28 24.26
CA GLU A 64 10.03 6.98 23.53
C GLU A 64 10.31 6.41 22.13
N ASN A 65 9.93 5.15 21.87
CA ASN A 65 10.07 4.46 20.60
C ASN A 65 8.80 4.56 19.72
N TYR A 66 7.84 5.38 20.17
CA TYR A 66 6.54 5.62 19.51
C TYR A 66 5.61 4.39 19.50
N HIS A 67 5.77 3.45 20.45
CA HIS A 67 4.82 2.38 20.68
C HIS A 67 3.74 2.81 21.66
N VAL A 68 2.51 2.49 21.35
CA VAL A 68 1.37 2.73 22.25
C VAL A 68 1.40 1.68 23.36
N THR A 69 1.60 2.16 24.61
CA THR A 69 1.70 1.30 25.80
C THR A 69 0.37 1.20 26.55
N ALA A 70 -0.47 2.24 26.47
CA ALA A 70 -1.80 2.24 27.07
C ALA A 70 -2.75 3.14 26.29
N TYR A 71 -4.02 2.82 26.32
CA TYR A 71 -5.09 3.65 25.76
C TYR A 71 -6.42 3.39 26.47
N GLU A 72 -7.23 4.42 26.56
CA GLU A 72 -8.60 4.37 27.07
C GLU A 72 -9.50 5.25 26.20
N CYS A 73 -10.76 4.89 26.10
CA CYS A 73 -11.79 5.70 25.49
C CYS A 73 -13.11 5.49 26.24
N SER A 74 -13.84 6.57 26.51
CA SER A 74 -15.14 6.50 27.20
C SER A 74 -16.24 5.81 26.37
N CYS A 75 -16.02 5.48 25.10
CA CYS A 75 -17.00 4.77 24.28
C CYS A 75 -17.11 3.28 24.68
N PRO A 76 -18.29 2.65 24.49
CA PRO A 76 -18.50 1.26 24.88
C PRO A 76 -17.75 0.22 24.00
N PHE A 77 -17.09 0.66 22.93
CA PHE A 77 -16.41 -0.22 21.96
C PHE A 77 -14.89 -0.32 22.18
N CYS A 78 -14.35 0.43 23.16
CA CYS A 78 -12.94 0.35 23.52
C CYS A 78 -12.73 -0.73 24.56
N THR A 79 -11.78 -1.64 24.31
CA THR A 79 -11.36 -2.67 25.25
C THR A 79 -9.85 -2.64 25.44
N GLN A 80 -9.32 -3.29 26.48
CA GLN A 80 -7.87 -3.40 26.69
C GLN A 80 -7.17 -4.19 25.57
N GLU A 81 -7.89 -5.07 24.86
CA GLU A 81 -7.34 -5.93 23.81
C GLU A 81 -7.41 -5.28 22.42
N SER A 82 -8.36 -4.34 22.23
CA SER A 82 -8.56 -3.67 20.94
C SER A 82 -9.07 -2.25 21.11
N GLY A 83 -8.30 -1.30 20.61
CA GLY A 83 -8.71 0.10 20.52
C GLY A 83 -9.90 0.29 19.58
N CYS A 84 -10.78 1.22 19.95
CA CYS A 84 -11.92 1.59 19.13
C CYS A 84 -11.53 2.52 17.96
N ALA A 85 -12.50 2.87 17.12
CA ALA A 85 -12.30 3.79 16.01
C ALA A 85 -11.82 5.19 16.43
N HIS A 86 -12.25 5.69 17.61
CA HIS A 86 -11.84 6.99 18.14
C HIS A 86 -10.35 7.00 18.52
N VAL A 87 -9.85 5.95 19.18
CA VAL A 87 -8.41 5.77 19.45
C VAL A 87 -7.64 5.75 18.13
N GLY A 88 -8.13 5.00 17.13
CA GLY A 88 -7.53 4.95 15.81
C GLY A 88 -7.48 6.31 15.10
N GLU A 89 -8.54 7.10 15.19
CA GLU A 89 -8.61 8.45 14.63
C GLU A 89 -7.54 9.36 15.25
N VAL A 90 -7.44 9.40 16.58
CA VAL A 90 -6.44 10.21 17.31
C VAL A 90 -5.03 9.82 16.89
N LEU A 91 -4.71 8.53 16.85
CA LEU A 91 -3.40 8.04 16.41
C LEU A 91 -3.09 8.41 14.95
N MET A 92 -4.07 8.34 14.05
CA MET A 92 -3.92 8.76 12.66
C MET A 92 -3.64 10.26 12.52
N ILE A 93 -4.34 11.10 13.31
CA ILE A 93 -4.10 12.54 13.32
C ILE A 93 -2.68 12.85 13.81
N ILE A 94 -2.24 12.22 14.89
CA ILE A 94 -0.89 12.40 15.42
C ILE A 94 0.15 11.98 14.37
N SER A 95 -0.07 10.86 13.65
CA SER A 95 0.84 10.39 12.61
C SER A 95 0.94 11.33 11.40
N ILE A 96 -0.12 12.08 11.10
CA ILE A 96 -0.15 13.08 10.00
C ILE A 96 0.48 14.40 10.46
N MET A 97 0.18 14.83 11.69
CA MET A 97 0.67 16.08 12.23
C MET A 97 2.14 16.04 12.64
N GLU A 98 2.64 14.87 13.01
CA GLU A 98 4.03 14.65 13.45
C GLU A 98 4.52 15.70 14.48
N PRO A 99 3.85 15.85 15.65
CA PRO A 99 4.20 16.87 16.61
C PRO A 99 5.69 16.80 17.01
N CYS A 100 6.40 17.91 16.95
CA CYS A 100 7.82 18.01 17.33
C CYS A 100 8.07 18.96 18.51
N MET A 101 7.05 19.69 18.96
CA MET A 101 7.12 20.60 20.10
C MET A 101 6.01 20.25 21.09
N PHE A 102 6.33 20.25 22.38
CA PHE A 102 5.41 19.90 23.47
C PHE A 102 5.38 21.00 24.55
N PRO A 103 4.19 21.31 25.14
CA PRO A 103 2.88 20.72 24.82
C PRO A 103 2.42 21.02 23.39
N TYR A 104 1.86 20.01 22.72
CA TYR A 104 1.23 20.20 21.42
C TYR A 104 -0.28 20.34 21.60
N HIS A 105 -0.84 21.40 21.05
CA HIS A 105 -2.28 21.64 21.05
C HIS A 105 -2.83 21.50 19.62
N PHE A 106 -3.84 20.66 19.45
CA PHE A 106 -4.49 20.44 18.17
C PHE A 106 -5.12 21.72 17.62
N GLN A 107 -4.87 21.95 16.33
CA GLN A 107 -5.46 23.05 15.58
C GLN A 107 -6.12 22.50 14.31
N ARG A 108 -7.46 22.45 14.30
CA ARG A 108 -8.25 21.86 13.21
C ARG A 108 -7.86 22.41 11.84
N GLN A 109 -7.67 23.72 11.69
CA GLN A 109 -7.30 24.34 10.41
C GLN A 109 -5.94 23.84 9.91
N LYS A 110 -4.94 23.77 10.79
CA LYS A 110 -3.62 23.24 10.44
C LYS A 110 -3.68 21.76 10.05
N PHE A 111 -4.50 20.98 10.79
CA PHE A 111 -4.71 19.59 10.45
C PHE A 111 -5.34 19.42 9.07
N LEU A 112 -6.39 20.16 8.75
CA LEU A 112 -7.07 20.06 7.44
C LEU A 112 -6.12 20.38 6.28
N LEU A 113 -5.28 21.40 6.41
CA LEU A 113 -4.25 21.71 5.41
C LEU A 113 -3.24 20.56 5.25
N ARG A 114 -2.70 20.08 6.38
CA ARG A 114 -1.74 18.97 6.36
C ARG A 114 -2.35 17.67 5.83
N TYR A 115 -3.62 17.43 6.14
CA TYR A 115 -4.36 16.28 5.63
C TYR A 115 -4.57 16.34 4.12
N GLN A 116 -4.84 17.51 3.55
CA GLN A 116 -4.91 17.69 2.10
C GLN A 116 -3.57 17.39 1.42
N GLU A 117 -2.47 17.91 1.93
CA GLU A 117 -1.12 17.61 1.44
C GLU A 117 -0.82 16.10 1.49
N TYR A 118 -1.14 15.46 2.61
CA TYR A 118 -0.99 14.02 2.81
C TYR A 118 -1.80 13.21 1.79
N GLN A 119 -3.04 13.61 1.49
CA GLN A 119 -3.88 12.95 0.48
C GLN A 119 -3.29 13.10 -0.93
N GLN A 120 -2.82 14.30 -1.28
CA GLN A 120 -2.18 14.55 -2.58
C GLN A 120 -0.92 13.70 -2.77
N THR A 121 -0.06 13.65 -1.75
CA THR A 121 1.16 12.83 -1.79
C THR A 121 0.83 11.35 -1.99
N ARG A 122 -0.15 10.82 -1.26
CA ARG A 122 -0.59 9.43 -1.42
C ARG A 122 -1.15 9.13 -2.81
N ASN A 123 -1.97 10.01 -3.36
CA ASN A 123 -2.53 9.81 -4.70
C ASN A 123 -1.41 9.78 -5.75
N ASN A 124 -0.45 10.70 -5.66
CA ASN A 124 0.72 10.73 -6.56
C ASN A 124 1.56 9.43 -6.45
N GLU A 125 1.79 8.92 -5.23
CA GLU A 125 2.50 7.66 -5.02
C GLU A 125 1.75 6.44 -5.60
N GLU A 126 0.42 6.41 -5.47
CA GLU A 126 -0.41 5.33 -6.02
C GLU A 126 -0.43 5.38 -7.56
N GLU A 127 -0.54 6.57 -8.16
CA GLU A 127 -0.44 6.75 -9.61
C GLU A 127 0.92 6.33 -10.15
N GLN A 128 2.01 6.71 -9.47
CA GLN A 128 3.37 6.34 -9.86
C GLN A 128 3.60 4.82 -9.76
N LYS A 129 3.07 4.16 -8.73
CA LYS A 129 3.10 2.69 -8.61
C LYS A 129 2.34 2.00 -9.74
N GLN A 130 1.17 2.54 -10.13
CA GLN A 130 0.40 2.00 -11.24
C GLN A 130 1.14 2.15 -12.57
N GLN A 131 1.74 3.33 -12.85
CA GLN A 131 2.53 3.57 -14.06
C GLN A 131 3.74 2.64 -14.14
N ASN A 132 4.48 2.47 -13.03
CA ASN A 132 5.63 1.56 -12.97
C ASN A 132 5.21 0.10 -13.22
N SER A 133 4.09 -0.34 -12.66
CA SER A 133 3.54 -1.69 -12.90
C SER A 133 3.14 -1.91 -14.37
N LEU A 134 2.54 -0.90 -15.02
CA LEU A 134 2.18 -0.97 -16.44
C LEU A 134 3.43 -1.01 -17.33
N LEU A 135 4.44 -0.21 -17.04
CA LEU A 135 5.71 -0.21 -17.76
C LEU A 135 6.42 -1.56 -17.64
N GLN A 136 6.51 -2.11 -16.44
CA GLN A 136 7.08 -3.43 -16.22
C GLN A 136 6.37 -4.52 -17.04
N ARG A 137 5.04 -4.55 -17.04
CA ARG A 137 4.24 -5.51 -17.84
C ARG A 137 4.44 -5.31 -19.35
N TYR A 138 4.67 -4.09 -19.80
CA TYR A 138 4.99 -3.81 -21.20
C TYR A 138 6.37 -4.39 -21.56
N GLU A 139 7.37 -4.15 -20.73
CA GLU A 139 8.73 -4.64 -20.94
C GLU A 139 8.81 -6.16 -20.92
N GLU A 140 8.12 -6.82 -19.99
CA GLU A 140 8.01 -8.28 -19.94
C GLU A 140 7.37 -8.85 -21.22
N ARG A 141 6.30 -8.22 -21.74
CA ARG A 141 5.68 -8.62 -23.01
C ARG A 141 6.61 -8.42 -24.20
N LYS A 142 7.33 -7.32 -24.24
CA LYS A 142 8.31 -7.02 -25.28
C LYS A 142 9.45 -8.06 -25.28
N ALA A 143 10.00 -8.35 -24.10
CA ALA A 143 11.05 -9.35 -23.94
C ALA A 143 10.59 -10.78 -24.32
N ARG A 144 9.33 -11.13 -24.01
CA ARG A 144 8.75 -12.42 -24.43
C ARG A 144 8.65 -12.52 -25.95
N ARG A 145 8.09 -11.48 -26.62
CA ARG A 145 8.00 -11.46 -28.09
C ARG A 145 9.37 -11.56 -28.78
N LEU A 146 10.38 -10.90 -28.20
CA LEU A 146 11.74 -10.98 -28.75
C LEU A 146 12.31 -12.40 -28.66
N ARG A 147 12.12 -13.07 -27.51
CA ARG A 147 12.53 -14.47 -27.33
C ARG A 147 11.80 -15.42 -28.31
N GLU A 148 10.49 -15.26 -28.48
CA GLU A 148 9.68 -16.04 -29.42
C GLU A 148 10.18 -15.82 -30.86
N TYR A 149 10.52 -14.59 -31.23
CA TYR A 149 11.09 -14.28 -32.55
C TYR A 149 12.49 -14.88 -32.75
N GLU A 150 13.37 -14.82 -31.76
CA GLU A 150 14.70 -15.40 -31.80
C GLU A 150 14.65 -16.95 -31.90
N GLU A 151 13.69 -17.56 -31.24
CA GLU A 151 13.46 -19.00 -31.29
C GLU A 151 12.92 -19.43 -32.66
N TYR A 152 11.96 -18.69 -33.21
CA TYR A 152 11.47 -18.89 -34.57
C TYR A 152 12.60 -18.77 -35.64
N ARG A 153 13.42 -17.74 -35.51
CA ARG A 153 14.57 -17.54 -36.39
C ARG A 153 15.55 -18.70 -36.32
N ARG A 154 15.85 -19.21 -35.14
CA ARG A 154 16.71 -20.40 -34.96
C ARG A 154 16.13 -21.66 -35.61
N GLN A 155 14.82 -21.84 -35.52
CA GLN A 155 14.15 -22.98 -36.18
C GLN A 155 14.27 -22.90 -37.68
N LEU A 156 14.04 -21.75 -38.31
CA LEU A 156 14.21 -21.52 -39.73
C LEU A 156 15.66 -21.80 -40.19
N GLU A 157 16.66 -21.35 -39.43
CA GLU A 157 18.09 -21.62 -39.75
C GLU A 157 18.40 -23.13 -39.70
N LEU A 158 17.85 -23.86 -38.73
CA LEU A 158 17.99 -25.33 -38.63
C LEU A 158 17.32 -26.05 -39.82
N GLU A 159 16.07 -25.68 -40.16
CA GLU A 159 15.36 -26.28 -41.32
C GLU A 159 16.13 -26.05 -42.63
N HIS A 160 16.65 -24.83 -42.82
CA HIS A 160 17.45 -24.52 -44.01
C HIS A 160 18.75 -25.32 -44.06
N THR A 161 19.40 -25.54 -42.94
CA THR A 161 20.63 -26.35 -42.84
C THR A 161 20.34 -27.82 -43.16
N ILE A 162 19.21 -28.37 -42.66
CA ILE A 162 18.80 -29.76 -42.94
C ILE A 162 18.52 -29.96 -44.44
N THR A 163 17.82 -29.03 -45.10
CA THR A 163 17.51 -29.08 -46.52
C THR A 163 18.77 -29.03 -47.40
N MET A 164 19.82 -28.33 -46.96
CA MET A 164 21.10 -28.26 -47.69
C MET A 164 21.96 -29.51 -47.51
N VAL A 165 21.86 -30.22 -46.37
CA VAL A 165 22.66 -31.43 -46.09
C VAL A 165 22.08 -32.70 -46.72
N PHE A 166 20.75 -32.74 -46.93
CA PHE A 166 20.06 -33.85 -47.59
C PHE A 166 19.30 -33.35 -48.82
N PRO A 167 20.02 -33.06 -49.96
CA PRO A 167 19.32 -32.78 -51.18
C PRO A 167 18.63 -34.12 -51.60
N GLU A 168 17.35 -34.04 -51.93
CA GLU A 168 16.57 -35.17 -52.40
C GLU A 168 17.36 -35.85 -53.54
N SER A 169 17.82 -37.10 -53.29
CA SER A 169 18.35 -37.96 -54.32
C SER A 169 17.17 -38.41 -55.20
N ALA A 170 16.84 -37.58 -56.16
CA ALA A 170 15.92 -37.98 -57.23
C ALA A 170 16.49 -39.17 -57.95
N SER A 171 16.06 -40.36 -57.57
CA SER A 171 16.28 -41.55 -58.37
C SER A 171 15.46 -41.42 -59.66
N PRO A 172 16.07 -41.47 -60.82
CA PRO A 172 15.30 -41.50 -62.04
C PRO A 172 14.62 -42.88 -62.15
N LEU A 173 13.30 -42.88 -62.09
CA LEU A 173 12.51 -44.05 -62.52
C LEU A 173 12.76 -44.31 -64.01
N THR A 174 13.56 -45.30 -64.27
CA THR A 174 13.65 -45.84 -65.61
C THR A 174 12.37 -46.62 -65.91
N GLU A 175 11.45 -45.99 -66.62
CA GLU A 175 10.35 -46.68 -67.26
C GLU A 175 10.93 -47.55 -68.43
N SER A 176 10.99 -48.83 -68.19
CA SER A 176 11.17 -49.81 -69.26
C SER A 176 9.79 -50.03 -69.92
N ALA A 177 9.58 -49.36 -71.03
CA ALA A 177 8.48 -49.67 -71.92
C ALA A 177 8.79 -50.99 -72.66
N THR A 178 8.15 -52.06 -72.21
CA THR A 178 8.09 -53.31 -73.02
C THR A 178 6.82 -53.26 -73.84
N CYS A 179 7.02 -52.99 -75.12
CA CYS A 179 6.02 -53.15 -76.16
C CYS A 179 6.00 -54.64 -76.57
N LEU A 180 4.86 -55.34 -76.42
CA LEU A 180 4.59 -56.60 -77.12
C LEU A 180 3.19 -56.62 -77.71
N MET A 181 3.14 -56.79 -78.98
CA MET A 181 2.14 -57.14 -79.95
C MET A 181 0.75 -57.61 -79.51
#